data_12093e89fe3bf00d3912651cf9fdef06
#
_entry.id   12093e89fe3bf00d3912651cf9fdef06
#
_cell.length_a   1.000
_cell.length_b   1.000
_cell.length_c   1.000
_cell.angle_alpha   90.00
_cell.angle_beta   90.00
_cell.angle_gamma   90.00
#
_symmetry.space_group_name_H-M   'P 1'
#
loop_
_entity.id
_entity.type
_entity.pdbx_description
1 polymer ?
#
loop_
_entity_poly.entity_id
_entity_poly.type
_entity_poly.pdbx_seq_one_letter_code
_entity_poly.pdbx_strand_id
1 'polypeptide(L)'
;MAGLKAVLFDNDGTLVDSRELLLASFHYAGPAVLGRQLSDEEDLQKVGQPLAVQVKDYTDDPVLQERFCEAYRAHNKTVHDKMIKAFPGTVEALAELASAGLKLGVVTSKRHAVAWRGLEVVGAASYLDCCVGWDDIERPKPDPQPVVRGCELLGFDPSECLYVGDAPFDLQSGNAAGASTAAVTWGMFNEPVLTAERPSFVSHTWDELIASTLALL
;
A
#
# COMPACT_ATOMS: atom_id res chain seq x y z
N MET A 1 -13.70 7.40 24.06
CA MET A 1 -13.29 7.37 22.64
C MET A 1 -14.21 6.38 21.93
N ALA A 2 -14.65 6.64 20.70
CA ALA A 2 -15.36 5.62 19.93
C ALA A 2 -14.39 4.42 19.73
N GLY A 3 -14.90 3.19 19.87
CA GLY A 3 -14.08 2.00 19.62
C GLY A 3 -13.77 1.86 18.12
N LEU A 4 -12.74 1.13 17.77
CA LEU A 4 -12.33 0.86 16.39
C LEU A 4 -13.46 0.13 15.63
N LYS A 5 -13.74 0.56 14.40
CA LYS A 5 -14.81 -0.01 13.54
C LYS A 5 -14.27 -0.58 12.24
N ALA A 6 -13.16 -0.05 11.75
CA ALA A 6 -12.63 -0.44 10.46
C ALA A 6 -11.10 -0.44 10.43
N VAL A 7 -10.54 -1.28 9.56
CA VAL A 7 -9.11 -1.31 9.25
C VAL A 7 -8.93 -1.12 7.75
N LEU A 8 -8.15 -0.11 7.40
CA LEU A 8 -7.67 0.12 6.05
C LEU A 8 -6.23 -0.35 5.95
N PHE A 9 -5.85 -0.98 4.86
CA PHE A 9 -4.50 -1.46 4.62
C PHE A 9 -3.91 -0.84 3.36
N ASP A 10 -2.61 -0.56 3.35
CA ASP A 10 -1.93 -0.48 2.06
C ASP A 10 -1.85 -1.86 1.42
N ASN A 11 -1.54 -1.89 0.13
CA ASN A 11 -1.46 -3.12 -0.66
C ASN A 11 -0.04 -3.68 -0.73
N ASP A 12 0.86 -2.92 -1.39
CA ASP A 12 2.21 -3.35 -1.75
C ASP A 12 3.18 -3.23 -0.58
N GLY A 13 3.69 -4.33 -0.08
CA GLY A 13 4.53 -4.36 1.13
C GLY A 13 3.74 -4.55 2.43
N THR A 14 2.42 -4.47 2.39
CA THR A 14 1.55 -4.66 3.56
C THR A 14 0.75 -5.96 3.47
N LEU A 15 -0.19 -6.08 2.53
CA LEU A 15 -0.95 -7.31 2.27
C LEU A 15 -0.23 -8.23 1.28
N VAL A 16 0.46 -7.64 0.33
CA VAL A 16 1.03 -8.30 -0.84
C VAL A 16 2.54 -8.10 -0.88
N ASP A 17 3.28 -9.21 -0.92
CA ASP A 17 4.71 -9.23 -1.25
C ASP A 17 4.87 -9.02 -2.76
N SER A 18 5.04 -7.77 -3.13
CA SER A 18 5.20 -7.33 -4.52
C SER A 18 6.62 -6.82 -4.83
N ARG A 19 7.57 -6.94 -3.89
CA ARG A 19 8.92 -6.38 -4.05
C ARG A 19 9.58 -6.81 -5.35
N GLU A 20 9.62 -8.11 -5.60
CA GLU A 20 10.25 -8.67 -6.80
C GLU A 20 9.51 -8.26 -8.08
N LEU A 21 8.18 -8.16 -8.05
CA LEU A 21 7.35 -7.70 -9.16
C LEU A 21 7.67 -6.24 -9.54
N LEU A 22 7.78 -5.37 -8.53
CA LEU A 22 8.10 -3.96 -8.71
C LEU A 22 9.50 -3.80 -9.30
N LEU A 23 10.52 -4.42 -8.69
CA LEU A 23 11.90 -4.39 -9.16
C LEU A 23 12.03 -4.91 -10.59
N ALA A 24 11.44 -6.05 -10.93
CA ALA A 24 11.46 -6.59 -12.28
C ALA A 24 10.90 -5.59 -13.31
N SER A 25 9.86 -4.83 -12.94
CA SER A 25 9.24 -3.85 -13.82
C SER A 25 10.09 -2.57 -13.96
N PHE A 26 10.74 -2.11 -12.88
CA PHE A 26 11.71 -1.01 -12.92
C PHE A 26 12.96 -1.38 -13.74
N HIS A 27 13.54 -2.54 -13.49
CA HIS A 27 14.72 -3.05 -14.20
C HIS A 27 14.46 -3.30 -15.69
N TYR A 28 13.21 -3.52 -16.09
CA TYR A 28 12.80 -3.53 -17.50
C TYR A 28 12.72 -2.12 -18.08
N ALA A 29 12.06 -1.21 -17.38
CA ALA A 29 11.77 0.14 -17.90
C ALA A 29 13.02 1.04 -17.95
N GLY A 30 13.90 0.96 -16.95
CA GLY A 30 15.13 1.77 -16.86
C GLY A 30 16.00 1.67 -18.11
N PRO A 31 16.53 0.48 -18.48
CA PRO A 31 17.34 0.31 -19.69
C PRO A 31 16.58 0.64 -20.98
N ALA A 32 15.30 0.26 -21.05
CA ALA A 32 14.50 0.44 -22.26
C ALA A 32 14.20 1.91 -22.60
N VAL A 33 14.11 2.78 -21.58
CA VAL A 33 13.67 4.17 -21.76
C VAL A 33 14.75 5.17 -21.40
N LEU A 34 15.49 4.94 -20.29
CA LEU A 34 16.50 5.86 -19.79
C LEU A 34 17.90 5.49 -20.27
N GLY A 35 18.09 4.31 -20.89
CA GLY A 35 19.40 3.81 -21.33
C GLY A 35 20.34 3.46 -20.16
N ARG A 36 19.86 3.38 -18.93
CA ARG A 36 20.63 2.99 -17.75
C ARG A 36 19.87 2.02 -16.87
N GLN A 37 20.61 1.16 -16.18
CA GLN A 37 20.06 0.34 -15.10
C GLN A 37 19.80 1.23 -13.89
N LEU A 38 18.70 1.01 -13.22
CA LEU A 38 18.38 1.56 -11.91
C LEU A 38 18.84 0.58 -10.82
N SER A 39 19.21 1.09 -9.66
CA SER A 39 19.51 0.25 -8.50
C SER A 39 18.23 -0.06 -7.72
N ASP A 40 18.20 -1.16 -6.98
CA ASP A 40 17.07 -1.51 -6.10
C ASP A 40 16.79 -0.39 -5.09
N GLU A 41 17.82 0.30 -4.60
CA GLU A 41 17.68 1.41 -3.67
C GLU A 41 16.96 2.61 -4.31
N GLU A 42 17.36 2.99 -5.55
CA GLU A 42 16.67 4.05 -6.31
C GLU A 42 15.18 3.70 -6.52
N ASP A 43 14.90 2.43 -6.89
CA ASP A 43 13.56 1.96 -7.23
C ASP A 43 12.64 1.87 -6.01
N LEU A 44 13.17 1.47 -4.85
CA LEU A 44 12.37 1.24 -3.65
C LEU A 44 12.24 2.49 -2.76
N GLN A 45 13.10 3.49 -2.92
CA GLN A 45 13.15 4.68 -2.05
C GLN A 45 11.81 5.41 -1.94
N LYS A 46 10.97 5.37 -2.97
CA LYS A 46 9.67 6.05 -3.01
C LYS A 46 8.49 5.12 -3.26
N VAL A 47 8.67 3.83 -3.08
CA VAL A 47 7.54 2.89 -3.07
C VAL A 47 6.54 3.33 -1.99
N GLY A 48 5.25 3.20 -2.29
CA GLY A 48 4.19 3.83 -1.51
C GLY A 48 3.65 5.12 -2.14
N GLN A 49 4.41 5.74 -3.08
CA GLN A 49 3.91 6.81 -3.94
C GLN A 49 3.48 6.28 -5.33
N PRO A 50 2.62 7.02 -6.07
CA PRO A 50 2.26 6.65 -7.44
C PRO A 50 3.49 6.63 -8.36
N LEU A 51 3.54 5.68 -9.31
CA LEU A 51 4.63 5.58 -10.29
C LEU A 51 4.91 6.90 -11.04
N ALA A 52 3.84 7.65 -11.37
CA ALA A 52 3.96 8.95 -12.04
C ALA A 52 4.62 10.04 -11.18
N VAL A 53 4.71 9.83 -9.86
CA VAL A 53 5.48 10.69 -8.96
C VAL A 53 6.92 10.20 -8.88
N GLN A 54 7.13 8.89 -8.71
CA GLN A 54 8.46 8.29 -8.58
C GLN A 54 9.34 8.54 -9.81
N VAL A 55 8.77 8.42 -11.01
CA VAL A 55 9.53 8.58 -12.27
C VAL A 55 10.19 9.96 -12.43
N LYS A 56 9.70 10.97 -11.75
CA LYS A 56 10.29 12.32 -11.76
C LYS A 56 11.69 12.39 -11.13
N ASP A 57 12.06 11.41 -10.32
CA ASP A 57 13.41 11.32 -9.75
C ASP A 57 14.42 10.76 -10.75
N TYR A 58 13.95 10.08 -11.79
CA TYR A 58 14.82 9.46 -12.79
C TYR A 58 15.12 10.39 -13.98
N THR A 59 14.20 11.31 -14.30
CA THR A 59 14.32 12.26 -15.40
C THR A 59 13.34 13.42 -15.28
N ASP A 60 13.77 14.62 -15.69
CA ASP A 60 12.93 15.83 -15.79
C ASP A 60 12.17 15.91 -17.14
N ASP A 61 12.51 15.06 -18.12
CA ASP A 61 11.86 15.03 -19.43
C ASP A 61 10.48 14.37 -19.35
N PRO A 62 9.37 15.10 -19.56
CA PRO A 62 8.03 14.57 -19.45
C PRO A 62 7.72 13.46 -20.47
N VAL A 63 8.38 13.48 -21.64
CA VAL A 63 8.22 12.43 -22.66
C VAL A 63 8.85 11.12 -22.17
N LEU A 64 10.04 11.21 -21.56
CA LEU A 64 10.69 10.02 -20.99
C LEU A 64 9.92 9.52 -19.76
N GLN A 65 9.35 10.40 -18.93
CA GLN A 65 8.50 10.00 -17.80
C GLN A 65 7.29 9.20 -18.25
N GLU A 66 6.58 9.66 -19.28
CA GLU A 66 5.42 8.95 -19.83
C GLU A 66 5.82 7.58 -20.41
N ARG A 67 6.85 7.54 -21.27
CA ARG A 67 7.38 6.30 -21.86
C ARG A 67 7.83 5.31 -20.80
N PHE A 68 8.45 5.78 -19.72
CA PHE A 68 8.87 4.93 -18.60
C PHE A 68 7.65 4.29 -17.92
N CYS A 69 6.64 5.10 -17.59
CA CYS A 69 5.42 4.59 -17.00
C CYS A 69 4.70 3.58 -17.90
N GLU A 70 4.71 3.79 -19.21
CA GLU A 70 4.13 2.85 -20.17
C GLU A 70 4.92 1.53 -20.22
N ALA A 71 6.25 1.60 -20.34
CA ALA A 71 7.11 0.42 -20.37
C ALA A 71 7.01 -0.39 -19.07
N TYR A 72 7.04 0.27 -17.92
CA TYR A 72 6.83 -0.33 -16.61
C TYR A 72 5.49 -1.08 -16.54
N ARG A 73 4.38 -0.41 -16.90
CA ARG A 73 3.04 -0.99 -16.85
C ARG A 73 2.86 -2.15 -17.82
N ALA A 74 3.43 -2.03 -19.02
CA ALA A 74 3.38 -3.09 -20.03
C ALA A 74 4.10 -4.36 -19.52
N HIS A 75 5.31 -4.22 -18.98
CA HIS A 75 6.05 -5.34 -18.38
C HIS A 75 5.30 -5.91 -17.17
N ASN A 76 4.93 -5.06 -16.21
CA ASN A 76 4.21 -5.47 -15.00
C ASN A 76 2.99 -6.32 -15.33
N LYS A 77 2.16 -5.90 -16.31
CA LYS A 77 0.98 -6.64 -16.75
C LYS A 77 1.28 -8.06 -17.21
N THR A 78 2.46 -8.31 -17.79
CA THR A 78 2.82 -9.64 -18.33
C THR A 78 3.26 -10.62 -17.24
N VAL A 79 3.83 -10.11 -16.13
CA VAL A 79 4.41 -10.94 -15.08
C VAL A 79 3.62 -10.92 -13.76
N HIS A 80 2.68 -10.00 -13.63
CA HIS A 80 1.94 -9.69 -12.39
C HIS A 80 1.44 -10.94 -11.66
N ASP A 81 0.56 -11.73 -12.27
CA ASP A 81 -0.10 -12.85 -11.60
C ASP A 81 0.85 -14.01 -11.26
N LYS A 82 2.03 -14.03 -11.90
CA LYS A 82 3.04 -15.06 -11.63
C LYS A 82 3.97 -14.68 -10.51
N MET A 83 4.15 -13.37 -10.29
CA MET A 83 5.14 -12.85 -9.33
C MET A 83 4.51 -12.33 -8.04
N ILE A 84 3.21 -11.98 -8.07
CA ILE A 84 2.54 -11.46 -6.89
C ILE A 84 2.22 -12.59 -5.90
N LYS A 85 2.44 -12.33 -4.61
CA LYS A 85 2.17 -13.27 -3.52
C LYS A 85 1.60 -12.50 -2.32
N ALA A 86 0.75 -13.16 -1.52
CA ALA A 86 0.44 -12.64 -0.19
C ALA A 86 1.64 -12.85 0.74
N PHE A 87 1.81 -11.98 1.71
CA PHE A 87 2.66 -12.34 2.85
C PHE A 87 2.06 -13.54 3.58
N PRO A 88 2.88 -14.45 4.13
CA PRO A 88 2.38 -15.58 4.93
C PRO A 88 1.48 -15.09 6.07
N GLY A 89 0.27 -15.64 6.18
CA GLY A 89 -0.71 -15.26 7.21
C GLY A 89 -1.67 -14.12 6.84
N THR A 90 -1.50 -13.46 5.66
CA THR A 90 -2.37 -12.32 5.26
C THR A 90 -3.85 -12.71 5.21
N VAL A 91 -4.19 -13.81 4.58
CA VAL A 91 -5.60 -14.22 4.38
C VAL A 91 -6.23 -14.61 5.71
N GLU A 92 -5.49 -15.32 6.55
CA GLU A 92 -5.90 -15.73 7.88
C GLU A 92 -6.12 -14.51 8.79
N ALA A 93 -5.23 -13.53 8.74
CA ALA A 93 -5.35 -12.28 9.49
C ALA A 93 -6.57 -11.46 9.08
N LEU A 94 -6.82 -11.32 7.78
CA LEU A 94 -8.02 -10.64 7.28
C LEU A 94 -9.30 -11.36 7.72
N ALA A 95 -9.32 -12.70 7.67
CA ALA A 95 -10.45 -13.50 8.13
C ALA A 95 -10.71 -13.31 9.63
N GLU A 96 -9.67 -13.24 10.46
CA GLU A 96 -9.78 -13.04 11.91
C GLU A 96 -10.32 -11.65 12.24
N LEU A 97 -9.77 -10.60 11.64
CA LEU A 97 -10.22 -9.22 11.83
C LEU A 97 -11.68 -9.03 11.37
N ALA A 98 -12.06 -9.62 10.22
CA ALA A 98 -13.44 -9.60 9.75
C ALA A 98 -14.39 -10.35 10.71
N SER A 99 -13.94 -11.49 11.27
CA SER A 99 -14.71 -12.27 12.24
C SER A 99 -14.90 -11.55 13.58
N ALA A 100 -13.99 -10.64 13.92
CA ALA A 100 -14.12 -9.74 15.07
C ALA A 100 -15.13 -8.59 14.83
N GLY A 101 -15.73 -8.50 13.65
CA GLY A 101 -16.74 -7.52 13.29
C GLY A 101 -16.21 -6.22 12.69
N LEU A 102 -14.91 -6.16 12.37
CA LEU A 102 -14.30 -5.00 11.72
C LEU A 102 -14.62 -4.99 10.22
N LYS A 103 -14.87 -3.80 9.68
CA LYS A 103 -14.88 -3.58 8.23
C LYS A 103 -13.46 -3.41 7.71
N LEU A 104 -13.16 -4.02 6.57
CA LEU A 104 -11.81 -4.04 6.02
C LEU A 104 -11.78 -3.40 4.64
N GLY A 105 -10.72 -2.62 4.35
CA GLY A 105 -10.55 -2.00 3.04
C GLY A 105 -9.08 -1.83 2.67
N VAL A 106 -8.84 -1.46 1.42
CA VAL A 106 -7.51 -1.18 0.89
C VAL A 106 -7.42 0.26 0.40
N VAL A 107 -6.32 0.92 0.72
CA VAL A 107 -5.98 2.27 0.23
C VAL A 107 -4.56 2.23 -0.33
N THR A 108 -4.41 2.32 -1.64
CA THR A 108 -3.12 2.07 -2.31
C THR A 108 -2.76 3.13 -3.36
N SER A 109 -1.47 3.33 -3.57
CA SER A 109 -0.92 4.13 -4.68
C SER A 109 -0.89 3.41 -6.02
N LYS A 110 -1.33 2.16 -6.06
CA LYS A 110 -1.55 1.39 -7.28
C LYS A 110 -2.90 1.76 -7.91
N ARG A 111 -3.07 1.56 -9.21
CA ARG A 111 -4.39 1.71 -9.83
C ARG A 111 -5.37 0.69 -9.27
N HIS A 112 -6.60 1.12 -9.02
CA HIS A 112 -7.68 0.31 -8.46
C HIS A 112 -7.77 -1.09 -9.10
N ALA A 113 -7.96 -1.14 -10.41
CA ALA A 113 -8.14 -2.41 -11.11
C ALA A 113 -6.91 -3.35 -11.00
N VAL A 114 -5.70 -2.80 -10.88
CA VAL A 114 -4.47 -3.61 -10.74
C VAL A 114 -4.32 -4.12 -9.32
N ALA A 115 -4.62 -3.28 -8.32
CA ALA A 115 -4.61 -3.68 -6.91
C ALA A 115 -5.66 -4.78 -6.66
N TRP A 116 -6.90 -4.56 -7.10
CA TRP A 116 -8.00 -5.52 -6.92
C TRP A 116 -7.68 -6.87 -7.55
N ARG A 117 -7.17 -6.88 -8.80
CA ARG A 117 -6.72 -8.11 -9.45
C ARG A 117 -5.65 -8.86 -8.62
N GLY A 118 -4.70 -8.14 -8.06
CA GLY A 118 -3.68 -8.73 -7.19
C GLY A 118 -4.28 -9.37 -5.95
N LEU A 119 -5.20 -8.67 -5.30
CA LEU A 119 -5.92 -9.16 -4.11
C LEU A 119 -6.78 -10.40 -4.43
N GLU A 120 -7.39 -10.47 -5.62
CA GLU A 120 -8.09 -11.67 -6.10
C GLU A 120 -7.13 -12.85 -6.29
N VAL A 121 -5.99 -12.62 -6.95
CA VAL A 121 -4.96 -13.67 -7.20
C VAL A 121 -4.43 -14.26 -5.90
N VAL A 122 -4.23 -13.44 -4.88
CA VAL A 122 -3.72 -13.91 -3.57
C VAL A 122 -4.83 -14.36 -2.60
N GLY A 123 -6.11 -14.30 -2.99
CA GLY A 123 -7.24 -14.75 -2.19
C GLY A 123 -7.69 -13.79 -1.09
N ALA A 124 -7.20 -12.56 -1.06
CA ALA A 124 -7.52 -11.56 -0.04
C ALA A 124 -8.82 -10.79 -0.32
N ALA A 125 -9.22 -10.64 -1.59
CA ALA A 125 -10.31 -9.78 -2.02
C ALA A 125 -11.65 -10.07 -1.35
N SER A 126 -11.95 -11.33 -1.02
CA SER A 126 -13.22 -11.74 -0.41
C SER A 126 -13.46 -11.23 1.01
N TYR A 127 -12.42 -10.73 1.68
CA TYR A 127 -12.49 -10.16 3.03
C TYR A 127 -12.58 -8.63 3.04
N LEU A 128 -12.48 -7.99 1.86
CA LEU A 128 -12.37 -6.54 1.74
C LEU A 128 -13.70 -5.94 1.28
N ASP A 129 -14.16 -4.93 1.99
CA ASP A 129 -15.41 -4.20 1.72
C ASP A 129 -15.19 -3.05 0.73
N CYS A 130 -13.97 -2.51 0.61
CA CYS A 130 -13.65 -1.45 -0.35
C CYS A 130 -12.17 -1.47 -0.79
N CYS A 131 -11.91 -0.80 -1.91
CA CYS A 131 -10.58 -0.49 -2.41
C CYS A 131 -10.55 0.95 -2.91
N VAL A 132 -9.52 1.70 -2.54
CA VAL A 132 -9.22 3.03 -3.07
C VAL A 132 -7.87 2.97 -3.76
N GLY A 133 -7.87 3.07 -5.08
CA GLY A 133 -6.67 3.18 -5.90
C GLY A 133 -6.28 4.64 -6.12
N TRP A 134 -5.08 4.86 -6.67
CA TRP A 134 -4.64 6.22 -6.96
C TRP A 134 -5.50 6.93 -8.03
N ASP A 135 -6.18 6.18 -8.87
CA ASP A 135 -7.11 6.68 -9.89
C ASP A 135 -8.53 6.99 -9.37
N ASP A 136 -8.79 6.73 -8.08
CA ASP A 136 -10.03 7.09 -7.38
C ASP A 136 -9.94 8.42 -6.63
N ILE A 137 -8.76 9.07 -6.60
CA ILE A 137 -8.48 10.27 -5.81
C ILE A 137 -7.71 11.32 -6.62
N GLU A 138 -7.71 12.56 -6.17
CA GLU A 138 -6.99 13.66 -6.80
C GLU A 138 -5.61 13.89 -6.19
N ARG A 139 -5.51 13.72 -4.88
CA ARG A 139 -4.28 13.95 -4.11
C ARG A 139 -3.82 12.65 -3.46
N PRO A 140 -2.70 12.07 -3.96
CA PRO A 140 -2.18 10.81 -3.45
C PRO A 140 -1.50 10.97 -2.08
N LYS A 141 -1.21 9.85 -1.43
CA LYS A 141 -0.35 9.80 -0.23
C LYS A 141 0.92 10.62 -0.46
N PRO A 142 1.35 11.45 0.49
CA PRO A 142 0.96 11.52 1.90
C PRO A 142 -0.26 12.41 2.21
N ASP A 143 -1.02 12.91 1.22
CA ASP A 143 -2.26 13.64 1.47
C ASP A 143 -3.27 12.74 2.21
N PRO A 144 -4.11 13.28 3.12
CA PRO A 144 -5.12 12.48 3.83
C PRO A 144 -6.25 11.96 2.94
N GLN A 145 -6.46 12.52 1.75
CA GLN A 145 -7.61 12.21 0.90
C GLN A 145 -7.84 10.72 0.65
N PRO A 146 -6.82 9.89 0.35
CA PRO A 146 -7.03 8.46 0.10
C PRO A 146 -7.59 7.73 1.33
N VAL A 147 -7.07 8.01 2.52
CA VAL A 147 -7.52 7.37 3.77
C VAL A 147 -8.92 7.85 4.15
N VAL A 148 -9.18 9.17 4.07
CA VAL A 148 -10.53 9.71 4.27
C VAL A 148 -11.53 9.05 3.32
N ARG A 149 -11.16 8.90 2.03
CA ARG A 149 -12.01 8.23 1.04
C ARG A 149 -12.30 6.77 1.40
N GLY A 150 -11.30 6.05 1.88
CA GLY A 150 -11.49 4.67 2.37
C GLY A 150 -12.45 4.60 3.57
N CYS A 151 -12.29 5.49 4.55
CA CYS A 151 -13.20 5.59 5.70
C CYS A 151 -14.65 5.90 5.26
N GLU A 152 -14.84 6.85 4.35
CA GLU A 152 -16.16 7.20 3.79
C GLU A 152 -16.83 5.98 3.13
N LEU A 153 -16.10 5.21 2.34
CA LEU A 153 -16.63 4.02 1.66
C LEU A 153 -17.06 2.93 2.65
N LEU A 154 -16.37 2.84 3.79
CA LEU A 154 -16.73 1.92 4.87
C LEU A 154 -17.84 2.48 5.78
N GLY A 155 -18.15 3.77 5.68
CA GLY A 155 -19.22 4.43 6.45
C GLY A 155 -18.80 4.88 7.85
N PHE A 156 -17.50 5.14 8.07
CA PHE A 156 -16.97 5.51 9.38
C PHE A 156 -16.17 6.82 9.32
N ASP A 157 -16.06 7.48 10.47
CA ASP A 157 -15.16 8.61 10.66
C ASP A 157 -13.69 8.10 10.71
N PRO A 158 -12.71 8.84 10.20
CA PRO A 158 -11.29 8.45 10.33
C PRO A 158 -10.86 8.12 11.76
N SER A 159 -11.40 8.80 12.77
CA SER A 159 -11.10 8.54 14.20
C SER A 159 -11.59 7.16 14.71
N GLU A 160 -12.44 6.47 13.92
CA GLU A 160 -12.91 5.11 14.18
C GLU A 160 -12.17 4.06 13.33
N CYS A 161 -11.17 4.50 12.57
CA CYS A 161 -10.42 3.67 11.63
C CYS A 161 -8.94 3.53 12.03
N LEU A 162 -8.36 2.38 11.70
CA LEU A 162 -6.93 2.13 11.72
C LEU A 162 -6.43 2.07 10.28
N TYR A 163 -5.34 2.77 9.96
CA TYR A 163 -4.64 2.60 8.69
C TYR A 163 -3.31 1.91 8.90
N VAL A 164 -3.11 0.79 8.22
CA VAL A 164 -1.95 -0.10 8.32
C VAL A 164 -1.10 0.02 7.06
N GLY A 165 0.20 0.30 7.22
CA GLY A 165 1.11 0.42 6.09
C GLY A 165 2.56 0.15 6.45
N ASP A 166 3.39 -0.06 5.43
CA ASP A 166 4.82 -0.34 5.54
C ASP A 166 5.70 0.79 5.01
N ALA A 167 5.11 1.90 4.55
CA ALA A 167 5.83 3.06 4.03
C ALA A 167 5.55 4.33 4.86
N PRO A 168 6.50 5.28 4.92
CA PRO A 168 6.29 6.55 5.62
C PRO A 168 5.09 7.33 5.07
N PHE A 169 4.83 7.24 3.76
CA PHE A 169 3.70 7.90 3.11
C PHE A 169 2.32 7.40 3.59
N ASP A 170 2.23 6.14 4.02
CA ASP A 170 1.02 5.57 4.61
C ASP A 170 0.73 6.21 5.96
N LEU A 171 1.74 6.20 6.82
CA LEU A 171 1.63 6.73 8.17
C LEU A 171 1.35 8.24 8.17
N GLN A 172 2.02 8.98 7.28
CA GLN A 172 1.75 10.40 7.07
C GLN A 172 0.29 10.64 6.63
N SER A 173 -0.20 9.87 5.65
CA SER A 173 -1.57 9.99 5.14
C SER A 173 -2.61 9.64 6.20
N GLY A 174 -2.41 8.54 6.94
CA GLY A 174 -3.29 8.12 8.03
C GLY A 174 -3.32 9.13 9.17
N ASN A 175 -2.16 9.59 9.63
CA ASN A 175 -2.05 10.61 10.69
C ASN A 175 -2.71 11.92 10.26
N ALA A 176 -2.49 12.37 9.01
CA ALA A 176 -3.10 13.59 8.49
C ALA A 176 -4.63 13.46 8.34
N ALA A 177 -5.15 12.26 8.09
CA ALA A 177 -6.58 11.98 8.06
C ALA A 177 -7.24 11.96 9.46
N GLY A 178 -6.44 11.86 10.52
CA GLY A 178 -6.94 11.70 11.89
C GLY A 178 -7.30 10.26 12.25
N ALA A 179 -6.87 9.29 11.46
CA ALA A 179 -6.97 7.87 11.78
C ALA A 179 -5.86 7.43 12.74
N SER A 180 -6.09 6.34 13.48
CA SER A 180 -4.99 5.61 14.10
C SER A 180 -4.12 4.99 13.01
N THR A 181 -2.80 4.86 13.25
CA THR A 181 -1.90 4.27 12.26
C THR A 181 -1.08 3.13 12.88
N ALA A 182 -0.89 2.07 12.12
CA ALA A 182 0.01 0.98 12.47
C ALA A 182 1.09 0.81 11.40
N ALA A 183 2.34 0.75 11.84
CA ALA A 183 3.45 0.41 10.96
C ALA A 183 3.69 -1.10 10.99
N VAL A 184 3.91 -1.70 9.81
CA VAL A 184 4.32 -3.10 9.69
C VAL A 184 5.74 -3.18 9.13
N THR A 185 6.56 -4.07 9.69
CA THR A 185 8.01 -4.10 9.41
C THR A 185 8.44 -5.22 8.46
N TRP A 186 7.52 -6.02 7.96
CA TRP A 186 7.79 -7.07 6.96
C TRP A 186 7.80 -6.55 5.52
N GLY A 187 7.47 -5.26 5.31
CA GLY A 187 7.39 -4.61 4.01
C GLY A 187 8.71 -4.05 3.50
N MET A 188 8.67 -2.89 2.85
CA MET A 188 9.80 -2.34 2.09
C MET A 188 10.66 -1.38 2.90
N PHE A 189 10.12 -0.75 3.96
CA PHE A 189 10.86 0.20 4.78
C PHE A 189 11.21 -0.39 6.15
N ASN A 190 12.36 0.02 6.67
CA ASN A 190 12.83 -0.41 7.98
C ASN A 190 12.14 0.34 9.13
N GLU A 191 12.13 -0.25 10.30
CA GLU A 191 11.45 0.27 11.48
C GLU A 191 11.87 1.70 11.90
N PRO A 192 13.16 2.09 11.87
CA PRO A 192 13.54 3.48 12.20
C PRO A 192 12.88 4.53 11.29
N VAL A 193 12.70 4.24 10.01
CA VAL A 193 12.01 5.13 9.05
C VAL A 193 10.53 5.23 9.40
N LEU A 194 9.91 4.10 9.71
CA LEU A 194 8.48 4.04 10.03
C LEU A 194 8.17 4.70 11.39
N THR A 195 8.99 4.46 12.41
CA THR A 195 8.79 5.05 13.75
C THR A 195 8.97 6.55 13.77
N ALA A 196 9.77 7.12 12.86
CA ALA A 196 9.91 8.57 12.69
C ALA A 196 8.57 9.25 12.35
N GLU A 197 7.64 8.54 11.71
CA GLU A 197 6.30 9.03 11.36
C GLU A 197 5.27 8.89 12.51
N ARG A 198 5.69 8.42 13.67
CA ARG A 198 4.90 8.32 14.90
C ARG A 198 3.60 7.52 14.73
N PRO A 199 3.66 6.26 14.28
CA PRO A 199 2.49 5.40 14.27
C PRO A 199 1.95 5.20 15.69
N SER A 200 0.68 4.85 15.82
CA SER A 200 0.07 4.48 17.11
C SER A 200 0.76 3.25 17.71
N PHE A 201 1.17 2.30 16.86
CA PHE A 201 2.00 1.15 17.23
C PHE A 201 2.75 0.59 16.02
N VAL A 202 3.73 -0.28 16.29
CA VAL A 202 4.51 -1.03 15.30
C VAL A 202 4.25 -2.52 15.50
N SER A 203 4.15 -3.28 14.42
CA SER A 203 3.96 -4.74 14.45
C SER A 203 4.99 -5.42 13.54
N HIS A 204 5.56 -6.52 14.04
CA HIS A 204 6.55 -7.32 13.32
C HIS A 204 5.95 -8.60 12.74
N THR A 205 4.75 -8.97 13.22
CA THR A 205 4.01 -10.14 12.77
C THR A 205 2.52 -9.83 12.68
N TRP A 206 1.78 -10.68 11.96
CA TRP A 206 0.32 -10.61 11.91
C TRP A 206 -0.31 -10.78 13.30
N ASP A 207 0.22 -11.68 14.14
CA ASP A 207 -0.31 -11.93 15.48
C ASP A 207 -0.20 -10.65 16.35
N GLU A 208 0.92 -9.93 16.28
CA GLU A 208 1.09 -8.65 16.97
C GLU A 208 0.13 -7.58 16.44
N LEU A 209 -0.05 -7.49 15.12
CA LEU A 209 -0.98 -6.55 14.50
C LEU A 209 -2.41 -6.83 14.94
N ILE A 210 -2.85 -8.10 14.88
CA ILE A 210 -4.19 -8.51 15.28
C ILE A 210 -4.41 -8.20 16.76
N ALA A 211 -3.51 -8.62 17.65
CA ALA A 211 -3.63 -8.39 19.08
C ALA A 211 -3.75 -6.90 19.41
N SER A 212 -2.89 -6.06 18.82
CA SER A 212 -2.90 -4.61 19.02
C SER A 212 -4.17 -3.96 18.45
N THR A 213 -4.65 -4.44 17.30
CA THR A 213 -5.88 -3.94 16.66
C THR A 213 -7.11 -4.29 17.50
N LEU A 214 -7.24 -5.53 17.97
CA LEU A 214 -8.36 -5.96 18.80
C LEU A 214 -8.41 -5.27 20.17
N ALA A 215 -7.27 -4.82 20.68
CA ALA A 215 -7.22 -4.02 21.91
C ALA A 215 -7.80 -2.60 21.75
N LEU A 216 -8.08 -2.15 20.52
CA LEU A 216 -8.71 -0.85 20.22
C LEU A 216 -10.25 -0.94 20.09
N LEU A 217 -10.83 -2.15 20.11
CA LEU A 217 -12.28 -2.36 20.08
C LEU A 217 -12.94 -1.86 21.37
#